data_21522c9b8e3c9e80c3b0cfbb38a05424
#
_entry.id   21522c9b8e3c9e80c3b0cfbb38a05424
#
_cell.length_a   1.000
_cell.length_b   1.000
_cell.length_c   1.000
_cell.angle_alpha   90.00
_cell.angle_beta   90.00
_cell.angle_gamma   90.00
#
_symmetry.space_group_name_H-M   'P 1'
#
loop_
_entity.id
_entity.type
_entity.pdbx_description
1 polymer ?
#
loop_
_entity_poly.entity_id
_entity_poly.type
_entity_poly.pdbx_seq_one_letter_code
_entity_poly.pdbx_strand_id
1 'polypeptide(L)'
;MIVHFNQSLQTTRAGREGSRETFAELAGRVVESLATLPQQGQVDVRTLSTLRIHLDWIQYRANFRDPVIVRRAIDAQGRMLALAEIAIDLRQVEAERLTPLLADAQRALGSHARLPRVGPARGRRPAAGIPSAAAAPGATVGIPSAAAALGAPVAPSENGPVALDDFRPLRDGLLWEFNRLFWHRLADWEAASGRRFEAALPTGKSDVEHPQAIADSVGDFWTLLRELEARSQLPAEIFAVEIGVGSGTRARLWLDRFKALDEQCGSAYYSRLKFLLGDFSPRTLDTALATMGPHAPIVSVVAMDAVNPLKTLSFLRFKTLYVHVSNVYDNLPFDELVRRDGRLYVVETRPYVSAATARHLVTEFGIARTELPGLVRRLLSVGPEAFDDHDRGMAFWRCVWAGLRLEERLRAIDNGDDGHVPPGLTLQHLDDLLDAAPYDIRFHLSRGAAESFANTLPLLHPRGYLQVQDIFVPAMDEYRQGFKGPGKLDGSLVAWVNGALLRAVGARAGYDVHFAPFRYRPGSKVTILFTTQRD
;
A
#
# COMPACT_ATOMS: atom_id res chain seq x y z
N MET A 1 12.11 -4.62 -26.90
CA MET A 1 11.08 -4.05 -25.99
C MET A 1 10.33 -5.20 -25.34
N ILE A 2 10.21 -5.16 -24.03
CA ILE A 2 9.41 -6.13 -23.27
C ILE A 2 8.28 -5.33 -22.60
N VAL A 3 7.04 -5.71 -22.88
CA VAL A 3 5.87 -5.09 -22.26
C VAL A 3 5.29 -6.08 -21.24
N HIS A 4 5.26 -5.69 -19.98
CA HIS A 4 4.69 -6.46 -18.90
C HIS A 4 3.26 -5.98 -18.61
N PHE A 5 2.30 -6.91 -18.73
CA PHE A 5 0.92 -6.66 -18.33
C PHE A 5 0.66 -7.29 -16.97
N ASN A 6 -0.02 -6.59 -16.10
CA ASN A 6 -0.52 -7.20 -14.88
C ASN A 6 -1.78 -8.03 -15.23
N GLN A 7 -1.63 -9.36 -15.26
CA GLN A 7 -2.70 -10.29 -15.66
C GLN A 7 -3.97 -10.20 -14.79
N SER A 8 -3.86 -9.77 -13.54
CA SER A 8 -5.01 -9.62 -12.64
C SER A 8 -5.99 -8.52 -13.06
N LEU A 9 -5.66 -7.71 -14.07
CA LEU A 9 -6.41 -6.55 -14.50
C LEU A 9 -7.23 -6.76 -15.77
N GLN A 10 -7.10 -7.92 -16.43
CA GLN A 10 -7.78 -8.21 -17.70
C GLN A 10 -9.31 -8.19 -17.60
N THR A 11 -9.88 -8.24 -16.39
CA THR A 11 -11.33 -8.31 -16.17
C THR A 11 -11.96 -7.01 -15.64
N THR A 12 -11.17 -5.97 -15.32
CA THR A 12 -11.69 -4.73 -14.74
C THR A 12 -11.92 -3.69 -15.84
N ARG A 13 -13.15 -3.17 -15.94
CA ARG A 13 -13.47 -2.05 -16.86
C ARG A 13 -12.73 -0.80 -16.42
N ALA A 14 -12.03 -0.15 -17.34
CA ALA A 14 -11.55 1.22 -17.14
C ALA A 14 -12.75 2.16 -17.10
N GLY A 15 -13.01 2.77 -15.96
CA GLY A 15 -14.12 3.72 -15.84
C GLY A 15 -13.62 5.09 -15.39
N ARG A 16 -13.39 6.02 -16.35
CA ARG A 16 -13.88 7.38 -16.19
C ARG A 16 -15.35 7.37 -16.62
N GLU A 17 -16.22 8.11 -15.95
CA GLU A 17 -17.61 8.30 -16.41
C GLU A 17 -17.58 8.70 -17.90
N GLY A 18 -18.11 7.82 -18.78
CA GLY A 18 -18.16 8.01 -20.21
C GLY A 18 -17.27 7.10 -21.08
N SER A 19 -16.21 6.47 -20.55
CA SER A 19 -15.35 5.57 -21.32
C SER A 19 -15.71 4.10 -21.07
N ARG A 20 -16.18 3.41 -22.09
CA ARG A 20 -16.46 1.97 -22.10
C ARG A 20 -15.23 1.12 -22.45
N GLU A 21 -14.03 1.71 -22.50
CA GLU A 21 -12.83 1.00 -22.91
C GLU A 21 -12.38 0.00 -21.85
N THR A 22 -12.06 -1.20 -22.32
CA THR A 22 -11.47 -2.25 -21.49
C THR A 22 -9.97 -2.04 -21.34
N PHE A 23 -9.37 -2.65 -20.31
CA PHE A 23 -7.91 -2.68 -20.15
C PHE A 23 -7.19 -3.18 -21.43
N ALA A 24 -7.75 -4.20 -22.09
CA ALA A 24 -7.17 -4.78 -23.29
C ALA A 24 -7.13 -3.77 -24.46
N GLU A 25 -8.17 -2.97 -24.64
CA GLU A 25 -8.23 -1.94 -25.67
C GLU A 25 -7.22 -0.81 -25.42
N LEU A 26 -7.12 -0.34 -24.17
CA LEU A 26 -6.12 0.65 -23.78
C LEU A 26 -4.69 0.12 -23.95
N ALA A 27 -4.44 -1.11 -23.50
CA ALA A 27 -3.14 -1.75 -23.66
C ALA A 27 -2.80 -1.97 -25.14
N GLY A 28 -3.78 -2.36 -25.95
CA GLY A 28 -3.64 -2.49 -27.40
C GLY A 28 -3.20 -1.18 -28.06
N ARG A 29 -3.87 -0.06 -27.76
CA ARG A 29 -3.51 1.26 -28.30
C ARG A 29 -2.11 1.71 -27.88
N VAL A 30 -1.70 1.43 -26.63
CA VAL A 30 -0.34 1.73 -26.18
C VAL A 30 0.67 0.92 -26.98
N VAL A 31 0.43 -0.37 -27.20
CA VAL A 31 1.31 -1.26 -27.99
C VAL A 31 1.38 -0.81 -29.45
N GLU A 32 0.25 -0.47 -30.07
CA GLU A 32 0.19 0.06 -31.43
C GLU A 32 0.96 1.38 -31.56
N SER A 33 0.75 2.31 -30.66
CA SER A 33 1.49 3.58 -30.62
C SER A 33 3.01 3.33 -30.51
N LEU A 34 3.43 2.39 -29.67
CA LEU A 34 4.84 2.02 -29.53
C LEU A 34 5.40 1.36 -30.80
N ALA A 35 4.61 0.58 -31.52
CA ALA A 35 5.04 -0.09 -32.76
C ALA A 35 5.21 0.90 -33.92
N THR A 36 4.50 2.03 -33.92
CA THR A 36 4.60 3.06 -34.98
C THR A 36 5.76 4.04 -34.77
N LEU A 37 6.26 4.21 -33.55
CA LEU A 37 7.34 5.17 -33.22
C LEU A 37 8.64 4.98 -34.00
N PRO A 38 9.15 3.75 -34.25
CA PRO A 38 10.35 3.54 -35.06
C PRO A 38 10.15 3.97 -36.52
N GLN A 39 8.94 3.78 -37.07
CA GLN A 39 8.59 4.16 -38.43
C GLN A 39 8.52 5.67 -38.62
N GLN A 40 8.24 6.40 -37.53
CA GLN A 40 8.22 7.86 -37.52
C GLN A 40 9.60 8.49 -37.22
N GLY A 41 10.65 7.66 -37.07
CA GLY A 41 11.99 8.13 -36.73
C GLY A 41 12.15 8.72 -35.33
N GLN A 42 11.14 8.57 -34.47
CA GLN A 42 11.11 9.17 -33.13
C GLN A 42 11.89 8.35 -32.10
N VAL A 43 12.11 7.05 -32.32
CA VAL A 43 12.81 6.15 -31.41
C VAL A 43 13.71 5.19 -32.17
N ASP A 44 15.00 5.08 -31.81
CA ASP A 44 15.92 4.11 -32.37
C ASP A 44 15.59 2.67 -31.92
N VAL A 45 15.69 1.69 -32.85
CA VAL A 45 15.45 0.27 -32.60
C VAL A 45 16.34 -0.28 -31.45
N ARG A 46 17.56 0.24 -31.28
CA ARG A 46 18.45 -0.13 -30.17
C ARG A 46 17.88 0.30 -28.81
N THR A 47 17.26 1.46 -28.74
CA THR A 47 16.58 1.97 -27.55
C THR A 47 15.40 1.08 -27.17
N LEU A 48 14.63 0.62 -28.16
CA LEU A 48 13.50 -0.28 -27.92
C LEU A 48 13.93 -1.66 -27.39
N SER A 49 15.09 -2.17 -27.76
CA SER A 49 15.59 -3.47 -27.26
C SER A 49 15.95 -3.42 -25.78
N THR A 50 16.26 -2.25 -25.24
CA THR A 50 16.63 -2.04 -23.84
C THR A 50 15.49 -1.44 -23.01
N LEU A 51 14.29 -1.32 -23.57
CA LEU A 51 13.13 -0.72 -22.93
C LEU A 51 12.22 -1.79 -22.32
N ARG A 52 11.89 -1.65 -21.03
CA ARG A 52 10.81 -2.37 -20.35
C ARG A 52 9.69 -1.42 -19.99
N ILE A 53 8.48 -1.79 -20.36
CA ILE A 53 7.27 -1.00 -20.05
C ILE A 53 6.38 -1.84 -19.14
N HIS A 54 6.01 -1.27 -18.01
CA HIS A 54 5.07 -1.86 -17.07
C HIS A 54 3.73 -1.12 -17.19
N LEU A 55 2.71 -1.84 -17.65
CA LEU A 55 1.34 -1.32 -17.77
C LEU A 55 0.51 -1.86 -16.61
N ASP A 56 -0.05 -0.97 -15.82
CA ASP A 56 -0.93 -1.31 -14.69
C ASP A 56 -2.02 -0.24 -14.52
N TRP A 57 -3.15 -0.62 -13.89
CA TRP A 57 -4.20 0.29 -13.44
C TRP A 57 -3.79 1.07 -12.20
N ILE A 58 -3.09 0.41 -11.30
CA ILE A 58 -2.64 0.97 -10.03
C ILE A 58 -1.17 0.60 -9.90
N GLN A 59 -0.33 1.54 -10.23
CA GLN A 59 1.10 1.37 -10.03
C GLN A 59 1.47 1.97 -8.69
N TYR A 60 1.14 1.27 -7.63
CA TYR A 60 1.32 1.77 -6.28
C TYR A 60 2.71 2.41 -6.09
N ARG A 61 3.76 1.69 -6.45
CA ARG A 61 5.10 2.23 -6.29
C ARG A 61 5.55 3.18 -7.39
N ALA A 62 4.98 3.08 -8.57
CA ALA A 62 5.28 3.99 -9.66
C ALA A 62 4.87 5.43 -9.36
N ASN A 63 3.83 5.63 -8.53
CA ASN A 63 3.39 6.97 -8.11
C ASN A 63 4.46 7.73 -7.29
N PHE A 64 5.41 7.00 -6.68
CA PHE A 64 6.50 7.56 -5.90
C PHE A 64 7.84 7.52 -6.63
N ARG A 65 7.89 7.04 -7.87
CA ARG A 65 9.10 6.96 -8.69
C ARG A 65 9.02 7.93 -9.86
N ASP A 66 10.18 8.28 -10.35
CA ASP A 66 10.22 8.91 -11.67
C ASP A 66 9.62 7.94 -12.70
N PRO A 67 8.80 8.43 -13.64
CA PRO A 67 8.15 7.58 -14.64
C PRO A 67 9.14 6.83 -15.54
N VAL A 68 10.37 7.35 -15.65
CA VAL A 68 11.47 6.74 -16.39
C VAL A 68 12.65 6.51 -15.45
N ILE A 69 13.05 5.25 -15.29
CA ILE A 69 14.20 4.84 -14.49
C ILE A 69 15.18 4.11 -15.38
N VAL A 70 16.46 4.52 -15.36
CA VAL A 70 17.52 3.79 -16.04
C VAL A 70 18.30 2.95 -15.03
N ARG A 71 18.29 1.63 -15.24
CA ARG A 71 19.04 0.66 -14.44
C ARG A 71 20.21 0.12 -15.20
N ARG A 72 21.32 -0.13 -14.51
CA ARG A 72 22.44 -0.88 -15.05
C ARG A 72 22.22 -2.36 -14.77
N ALA A 73 22.36 -3.18 -15.80
CA ALA A 73 22.34 -4.63 -15.70
C ALA A 73 23.60 -5.20 -16.34
N ILE A 74 24.07 -6.33 -15.86
CA ILE A 74 25.19 -7.08 -16.46
C ILE A 74 24.58 -8.29 -17.16
N ASP A 75 24.86 -8.46 -18.45
CA ASP A 75 24.39 -9.64 -19.20
C ASP A 75 25.18 -10.91 -18.84
N ALA A 76 24.75 -12.05 -19.37
CA ALA A 76 25.40 -13.34 -19.13
C ALA A 76 26.86 -13.41 -19.63
N GLN A 77 27.26 -12.45 -20.47
CA GLN A 77 28.61 -12.30 -20.99
C GLN A 77 29.43 -11.23 -20.24
N GLY A 78 28.92 -10.72 -19.11
CA GLY A 78 29.59 -9.72 -18.29
C GLY A 78 29.57 -8.30 -18.87
N ARG A 79 28.76 -8.02 -19.90
CA ARG A 79 28.68 -6.69 -20.51
C ARG A 79 27.68 -5.81 -19.75
N MET A 80 28.04 -4.56 -19.48
CA MET A 80 27.15 -3.59 -18.86
C MET A 80 26.08 -3.13 -19.85
N LEU A 81 24.82 -3.34 -19.49
CA LEU A 81 23.66 -2.87 -20.24
C LEU A 81 22.96 -1.78 -19.45
N ALA A 82 22.53 -0.73 -20.13
CA ALA A 82 21.60 0.23 -19.57
C ALA A 82 20.17 -0.21 -19.96
N LEU A 83 19.31 -0.40 -18.96
CA LEU A 83 17.93 -0.80 -19.15
C LEU A 83 17.04 0.36 -18.70
N ALA A 84 16.22 0.91 -19.60
CA ALA A 84 15.18 1.86 -19.21
C ALA A 84 13.90 1.11 -18.84
N GLU A 85 13.36 1.43 -17.69
CA GLU A 85 12.04 0.97 -17.23
C GLU A 85 11.09 2.16 -17.24
N ILE A 86 9.98 2.04 -17.96
CA ILE A 86 8.88 3.02 -17.96
C ILE A 86 7.69 2.39 -17.25
N ALA A 87 7.15 3.10 -16.27
CA ALA A 87 5.94 2.72 -15.59
C ALA A 87 4.77 3.61 -16.07
N ILE A 88 3.71 2.97 -16.57
CA ILE A 88 2.54 3.66 -17.12
C ILE A 88 1.30 3.23 -16.34
N ASP A 89 0.65 4.19 -15.68
CA ASP A 89 -0.69 3.99 -15.10
C ASP A 89 -1.74 4.29 -16.19
N LEU A 90 -2.37 3.25 -16.68
CA LEU A 90 -3.35 3.35 -17.77
C LEU A 90 -4.58 4.22 -17.45
N ARG A 91 -4.84 4.52 -16.17
CA ARG A 91 -5.92 5.43 -15.78
C ARG A 91 -5.58 6.91 -16.04
N GLN A 92 -4.29 7.24 -16.09
CA GLN A 92 -3.81 8.62 -16.15
C GLN A 92 -3.18 8.98 -17.50
N VAL A 93 -2.96 7.98 -18.37
CA VAL A 93 -2.26 8.19 -19.64
C VAL A 93 -3.26 8.41 -20.75
N GLU A 94 -3.31 9.64 -21.22
CA GLU A 94 -3.74 9.96 -22.58
C GLU A 94 -2.61 9.54 -23.53
N ALA A 95 -2.94 8.94 -24.66
CA ALA A 95 -1.94 8.45 -25.65
C ALA A 95 -0.89 9.52 -26.01
N GLU A 96 -1.27 10.79 -25.94
CA GLU A 96 -0.43 11.96 -26.20
C GLU A 96 0.73 12.14 -25.20
N ARG A 97 0.62 11.59 -23.99
CA ARG A 97 1.68 11.65 -22.97
C ARG A 97 2.74 10.54 -23.11
N LEU A 98 2.46 9.54 -23.92
CA LEU A 98 3.41 8.43 -24.13
C LEU A 98 4.67 8.90 -24.86
N THR A 99 4.54 9.72 -25.88
CA THR A 99 5.64 10.26 -26.68
C THR A 99 6.67 11.04 -25.85
N PRO A 100 6.28 11.98 -24.96
CA PRO A 100 7.20 12.62 -24.04
C PRO A 100 7.94 11.65 -23.11
N LEU A 101 7.28 10.64 -22.55
CA LEU A 101 7.90 9.64 -21.67
C LEU A 101 8.95 8.80 -22.41
N LEU A 102 8.69 8.43 -23.65
CA LEU A 102 9.66 7.71 -24.49
C LEU A 102 10.85 8.59 -24.87
N ALA A 103 10.64 9.85 -25.15
CA ALA A 103 11.71 10.82 -25.40
C ALA A 103 12.58 11.03 -24.15
N ASP A 104 11.99 11.04 -22.96
CA ASP A 104 12.71 11.11 -21.69
C ASP A 104 13.55 9.84 -21.44
N ALA A 105 13.00 8.67 -21.71
CA ALA A 105 13.73 7.40 -21.63
C ALA A 105 14.93 7.38 -22.58
N GLN A 106 14.74 7.87 -23.79
CA GLN A 106 15.81 7.96 -24.80
C GLN A 106 16.92 8.92 -24.38
N ARG A 107 16.56 10.09 -23.84
CA ARG A 107 17.52 11.07 -23.31
C ARG A 107 18.29 10.50 -22.11
N ALA A 108 17.61 9.85 -21.19
CA ALA A 108 18.20 9.22 -20.03
C ALA A 108 19.18 8.09 -20.43
N LEU A 109 18.83 7.23 -21.38
CA LEU A 109 19.72 6.21 -21.95
C LEU A 109 20.94 6.83 -22.63
N GLY A 110 20.75 7.90 -23.40
CA GLY A 110 21.83 8.61 -24.09
C GLY A 110 22.82 9.30 -23.13
N SER A 111 22.35 9.83 -22.01
CA SER A 111 23.20 10.41 -20.97
C SER A 111 24.07 9.36 -20.25
N HIS A 112 23.57 8.15 -20.07
CA HIS A 112 24.30 7.04 -19.45
C HIS A 112 25.34 6.40 -20.39
N ALA A 113 25.15 6.49 -21.70
CA ALA A 113 26.12 6.03 -22.71
C ALA A 113 27.39 6.89 -22.78
N ARG A 114 27.34 8.11 -22.25
CA ARG A 114 28.49 9.08 -22.29
C ARG A 114 29.40 9.02 -21.06
N LEU A 115 29.18 8.09 -20.11
CA LEU A 115 30.13 7.92 -19.00
C LEU A 115 31.46 7.34 -19.53
N PRO A 116 32.63 7.86 -19.08
CA PRO A 116 33.91 7.45 -19.60
C PRO A 116 34.09 5.94 -19.47
N ARG A 117 34.51 5.31 -20.57
CA ARG A 117 35.01 3.94 -20.56
C ARG A 117 36.12 3.88 -19.53
N VAL A 118 35.98 3.10 -18.48
CA VAL A 118 37.12 2.70 -17.64
C VAL A 118 38.03 1.92 -18.56
N GLY A 119 39.08 2.58 -19.02
CA GLY A 119 40.10 1.95 -19.87
C GLY A 119 40.70 0.74 -19.12
N PRO A 120 41.14 -0.30 -19.83
CA PRO A 120 41.77 -1.43 -19.19
C PRO A 120 42.97 -0.92 -18.39
N ALA A 121 43.06 -1.30 -17.12
CA ALA A 121 44.17 -0.99 -16.25
C ALA A 121 45.47 -1.40 -16.96
N ARG A 122 46.34 -0.42 -17.26
CA ARG A 122 47.67 -0.68 -17.85
C ARG A 122 48.41 -1.63 -16.90
N GLY A 123 48.61 -2.86 -17.39
CA GLY A 123 49.36 -3.89 -16.69
C GLY A 123 50.75 -3.40 -16.30
N ARG A 124 51.05 -3.37 -15.02
CA ARG A 124 52.45 -3.33 -14.53
C ARG A 124 53.09 -4.67 -14.88
N ARG A 125 54.18 -4.64 -15.63
CA ARG A 125 55.06 -5.79 -15.88
C ARG A 125 55.55 -6.36 -14.54
N PRO A 126 55.55 -7.71 -14.37
CA PRO A 126 56.13 -8.30 -13.17
C PRO A 126 57.66 -8.32 -13.27
N ALA A 127 58.33 -7.91 -12.19
CA ALA A 127 59.74 -8.20 -11.98
C ALA A 127 59.88 -9.65 -11.49
N ALA A 128 60.90 -10.32 -12.04
CA ALA A 128 61.21 -11.72 -11.82
C ALA A 128 61.70 -12.01 -10.38
N GLY A 129 61.38 -13.21 -9.87
CA GLY A 129 61.97 -13.76 -8.64
C GLY A 129 61.14 -14.90 -8.07
N ILE A 130 61.54 -16.15 -8.35
CA ILE A 130 61.02 -17.41 -7.76
C ILE A 130 61.81 -17.69 -6.48
N PRO A 131 61.31 -18.37 -5.40
CA PRO A 131 60.98 -19.79 -5.46
C PRO A 131 59.74 -20.29 -4.63
N SER A 132 59.19 -21.35 -5.16
CA SER A 132 58.51 -22.52 -4.63
C SER A 132 58.33 -22.69 -3.11
N ALA A 133 57.07 -23.01 -2.71
CA ALA A 133 56.72 -24.14 -1.83
C ALA A 133 55.20 -24.38 -1.70
N ALA A 134 54.81 -25.64 -1.98
CA ALA A 134 53.75 -26.44 -1.39
C ALA A 134 52.28 -26.03 -1.41
N ALA A 135 51.50 -26.96 -1.92
CA ALA A 135 50.05 -27.04 -2.07
C ALA A 135 49.23 -27.06 -0.77
N ALA A 136 48.08 -26.42 -0.79
CA ALA A 136 46.86 -26.85 -0.12
C ALA A 136 45.61 -26.35 -0.85
N PRO A 137 44.53 -27.13 -0.95
CA PRO A 137 43.38 -26.83 -1.82
C PRO A 137 42.29 -26.05 -1.08
N GLY A 138 41.57 -25.22 -1.86
CA GLY A 138 40.28 -24.67 -1.43
C GLY A 138 40.28 -23.15 -1.28
N ALA A 139 40.28 -22.43 -2.39
CA ALA A 139 39.92 -21.03 -2.40
C ALA A 139 38.73 -20.86 -3.35
N THR A 140 37.55 -20.76 -2.78
CA THR A 140 36.34 -20.22 -3.42
C THR A 140 36.66 -18.77 -3.85
N VAL A 141 36.53 -18.53 -5.13
CA VAL A 141 36.63 -17.19 -5.72
C VAL A 141 35.44 -16.39 -5.23
N GLY A 142 35.66 -15.54 -4.23
CA GLY A 142 34.69 -14.57 -3.76
C GLY A 142 34.43 -13.51 -4.83
N ILE A 143 33.21 -13.43 -5.30
CA ILE A 143 32.71 -12.30 -6.10
C ILE A 143 32.73 -11.06 -5.19
N PRO A 144 33.38 -9.95 -5.54
CA PRO A 144 33.38 -8.77 -4.70
C PRO A 144 31.96 -8.22 -4.57
N SER A 145 31.50 -8.16 -3.33
CA SER A 145 30.23 -7.55 -2.92
C SER A 145 30.10 -6.14 -3.48
N ALA A 146 29.03 -5.87 -4.22
CA ALA A 146 28.65 -4.54 -4.71
C ALA A 146 28.21 -3.57 -3.59
N ALA A 147 28.56 -3.87 -2.33
CA ALA A 147 28.22 -3.09 -1.14
C ALA A 147 29.18 -1.91 -0.85
N ALA A 148 30.19 -1.69 -1.66
CA ALA A 148 31.23 -0.68 -1.38
C ALA A 148 31.21 0.51 -2.36
N ALA A 149 30.03 1.02 -2.72
CA ALA A 149 29.91 2.30 -3.44
C ALA A 149 28.75 3.14 -2.88
N LEU A 150 28.67 3.25 -1.55
CA LEU A 150 27.94 4.36 -0.92
C LEU A 150 28.92 5.54 -0.90
N GLY A 151 28.86 6.34 -1.96
CA GLY A 151 29.55 7.62 -2.01
C GLY A 151 29.12 8.50 -0.83
N ALA A 152 30.08 9.26 -0.30
CA ALA A 152 29.82 10.31 0.69
C ALA A 152 28.63 11.18 0.23
N PRO A 153 27.83 11.76 1.17
CA PRO A 153 26.71 12.60 0.82
C PRO A 153 27.19 13.73 -0.10
N VAL A 154 26.74 13.67 -1.35
CA VAL A 154 26.97 14.74 -2.32
C VAL A 154 26.28 15.96 -1.74
N ALA A 155 27.03 17.05 -1.53
CA ALA A 155 26.46 18.32 -1.08
C ALA A 155 25.24 18.66 -1.97
N PRO A 156 24.12 19.12 -1.38
CA PRO A 156 22.91 19.40 -2.14
C PRO A 156 23.23 20.43 -3.24
N SER A 157 23.15 20.00 -4.49
CA SER A 157 23.31 20.92 -5.60
C SER A 157 22.14 21.89 -5.59
N GLU A 158 22.40 23.18 -5.81
CA GLU A 158 21.34 24.23 -5.83
C GLU A 158 20.21 23.90 -6.82
N ASN A 159 20.46 23.04 -7.80
CA ASN A 159 19.53 22.62 -8.84
C ASN A 159 19.11 21.14 -8.76
N GLY A 160 19.46 20.40 -7.69
CA GLY A 160 19.14 18.98 -7.53
C GLY A 160 17.75 18.72 -6.92
N PRO A 161 17.36 17.47 -6.66
CA PRO A 161 16.19 17.14 -5.86
C PRO A 161 16.36 17.64 -4.42
N VAL A 162 15.23 17.84 -3.69
CA VAL A 162 15.22 18.22 -2.27
C VAL A 162 14.73 17.06 -1.45
N ALA A 163 15.59 16.51 -0.59
CA ALA A 163 15.20 15.52 0.40
C ALA A 163 14.33 16.21 1.46
N LEU A 164 13.22 15.56 1.83
CA LEU A 164 12.27 16.07 2.82
C LEU A 164 12.50 15.46 4.20
N ASP A 165 13.14 14.28 4.24
CA ASP A 165 13.52 13.58 5.46
C ASP A 165 14.74 12.68 5.20
N ASP A 166 15.23 11.98 6.23
CA ASP A 166 16.28 10.96 6.14
C ASP A 166 15.70 9.59 5.79
N PHE A 167 16.59 8.61 5.53
CA PHE A 167 16.21 7.22 5.33
C PHE A 167 15.64 6.62 6.62
N ARG A 168 14.41 6.09 6.54
CA ARG A 168 13.72 5.39 7.62
C ARG A 168 12.90 4.22 7.09
N PRO A 169 12.56 3.21 7.93
CA PRO A 169 11.50 2.27 7.63
C PRO A 169 10.19 3.02 7.30
N LEU A 170 9.36 2.44 6.44
CA LEU A 170 8.14 3.12 5.97
C LEU A 170 7.22 3.55 7.12
N ARG A 171 7.06 2.68 8.14
CA ARG A 171 6.20 2.96 9.31
C ARG A 171 6.61 4.20 10.10
N ASP A 172 7.91 4.53 10.08
CA ASP A 172 8.49 5.63 10.84
C ASP A 172 8.79 6.86 9.96
N GLY A 173 8.41 6.78 8.68
CA GLY A 173 8.73 7.78 7.67
C GLY A 173 7.64 8.84 7.50
N LEU A 174 8.05 9.97 6.92
CA LEU A 174 7.21 11.12 6.60
C LEU A 174 6.00 10.74 5.71
N LEU A 175 6.13 9.69 4.90
CA LEU A 175 5.04 9.18 4.08
C LEU A 175 3.83 8.75 4.90
N TRP A 176 4.10 8.11 6.06
CA TRP A 176 3.07 7.69 6.98
C TRP A 176 2.41 8.89 7.68
N GLU A 177 3.18 9.95 7.97
CA GLU A 177 2.63 11.18 8.55
C GLU A 177 1.67 11.89 7.57
N PHE A 178 1.98 11.89 6.26
CA PHE A 178 1.05 12.37 5.24
C PHE A 178 -0.25 11.58 5.22
N ASN A 179 -0.19 10.25 5.31
CA ASN A 179 -1.39 9.41 5.34
C ASN A 179 -2.25 9.71 6.58
N ARG A 180 -1.61 9.86 7.75
CA ARG A 180 -2.30 10.23 8.99
C ARG A 180 -2.97 11.60 8.90
N LEU A 181 -2.27 12.59 8.33
CA LEU A 181 -2.83 13.93 8.10
C LEU A 181 -4.05 13.86 7.18
N PHE A 182 -3.96 13.11 6.08
CA PHE A 182 -5.06 12.94 5.14
C PHE A 182 -6.33 12.42 5.82
N TRP A 183 -6.24 11.32 6.55
CA TRP A 183 -7.41 10.75 7.22
C TRP A 183 -7.95 11.63 8.34
N HIS A 184 -7.07 12.36 9.04
CA HIS A 184 -7.49 13.31 10.06
C HIS A 184 -8.23 14.54 9.48
N ARG A 185 -7.83 14.96 8.28
CA ARG A 185 -8.33 16.14 7.57
C ARG A 185 -9.08 15.79 6.27
N LEU A 186 -9.68 14.62 6.22
CA LEU A 186 -10.37 14.13 5.01
C LEU A 186 -11.39 15.14 4.47
N ALA A 187 -12.19 15.75 5.35
CA ALA A 187 -13.21 16.72 4.94
C ALA A 187 -12.60 17.98 4.28
N ASP A 188 -11.44 18.44 4.76
CA ASP A 188 -10.73 19.60 4.18
C ASP A 188 -10.17 19.22 2.80
N TRP A 189 -9.65 17.99 2.66
CA TRP A 189 -9.18 17.47 1.37
C TRP A 189 -10.31 17.31 0.35
N GLU A 190 -11.45 16.76 0.76
CA GLU A 190 -12.63 16.60 -0.09
C GLU A 190 -13.18 17.95 -0.54
N ALA A 191 -13.27 18.92 0.37
CA ALA A 191 -13.67 20.29 0.04
C ALA A 191 -12.73 20.93 -1.00
N ALA A 192 -11.41 20.82 -0.80
CA ALA A 192 -10.41 21.38 -1.71
C ALA A 192 -10.32 20.63 -3.05
N SER A 193 -10.68 19.34 -3.10
CA SER A 193 -10.69 18.54 -4.33
C SER A 193 -12.01 18.61 -5.10
N GLY A 194 -13.09 19.08 -4.45
CA GLY A 194 -14.44 19.12 -5.01
C GLY A 194 -15.08 17.73 -5.20
N ARG A 195 -14.54 16.69 -4.55
CA ARG A 195 -15.03 15.31 -4.67
C ARG A 195 -14.83 14.52 -3.37
N ARG A 196 -15.70 13.54 -3.14
CA ARG A 196 -15.54 12.59 -2.04
C ARG A 196 -14.43 11.57 -2.33
N PHE A 197 -13.85 11.01 -1.30
CA PHE A 197 -12.80 9.98 -1.40
C PHE A 197 -13.25 8.76 -2.21
N GLU A 198 -14.50 8.31 -2.03
CA GLU A 198 -15.04 7.15 -2.74
C GLU A 198 -15.02 7.33 -4.27
N ALA A 199 -15.12 8.57 -4.76
CA ALA A 199 -14.99 8.87 -6.19
C ALA A 199 -13.58 8.59 -6.75
N ALA A 200 -12.56 8.49 -5.89
CA ALA A 200 -11.21 8.11 -6.28
C ALA A 200 -11.03 6.58 -6.39
N LEU A 201 -11.94 5.79 -5.82
CA LEU A 201 -11.91 4.34 -5.92
C LEU A 201 -12.10 3.88 -7.37
N PRO A 202 -11.55 2.72 -7.77
CA PRO A 202 -11.60 2.25 -9.17
C PRO A 202 -13.00 2.14 -9.77
N THR A 203 -14.02 1.96 -8.93
CA THR A 203 -15.43 1.85 -9.35
C THR A 203 -16.25 3.12 -9.06
N GLY A 204 -15.61 4.14 -8.47
CA GLY A 204 -16.29 5.34 -7.97
C GLY A 204 -17.20 5.08 -6.76
N LYS A 205 -17.22 3.85 -6.25
CA LYS A 205 -18.01 3.43 -5.08
C LYS A 205 -17.28 2.37 -4.29
N SER A 206 -17.56 2.27 -3.01
CA SER A 206 -17.06 1.19 -2.18
C SER A 206 -17.80 -0.12 -2.48
N ASP A 207 -17.05 -1.22 -2.68
CA ASP A 207 -17.62 -2.55 -2.89
C ASP A 207 -18.43 -3.03 -1.66
N VAL A 208 -18.08 -2.53 -0.48
CA VAL A 208 -18.71 -2.93 0.80
C VAL A 208 -20.12 -2.36 1.00
N GLU A 209 -20.48 -1.31 0.26
CA GLU A 209 -21.82 -0.70 0.28
C GLU A 209 -22.79 -1.35 -0.73
N HIS A 210 -22.32 -2.31 -1.51
CA HIS A 210 -23.18 -3.00 -2.47
C HIS A 210 -24.30 -3.76 -1.74
N PRO A 211 -25.57 -3.66 -2.20
CA PRO A 211 -26.71 -4.30 -1.52
C PRO A 211 -26.52 -5.79 -1.25
N GLN A 212 -25.88 -6.52 -2.17
CA GLN A 212 -25.60 -7.94 -1.98
C GLN A 212 -24.54 -8.18 -0.90
N ALA A 213 -23.48 -7.36 -0.81
CA ALA A 213 -22.47 -7.46 0.24
C ALA A 213 -23.09 -7.20 1.62
N ILE A 214 -23.98 -6.22 1.71
CA ILE A 214 -24.75 -5.93 2.92
C ILE A 214 -25.66 -7.12 3.27
N ALA A 215 -26.40 -7.66 2.30
CA ALA A 215 -27.32 -8.78 2.52
C ALA A 215 -26.56 -10.04 2.98
N ASP A 216 -25.41 -10.34 2.35
CA ASP A 216 -24.56 -11.48 2.75
C ASP A 216 -24.04 -11.30 4.18
N SER A 217 -23.52 -10.13 4.52
CA SER A 217 -23.00 -9.82 5.86
C SER A 217 -24.09 -9.89 6.94
N VAL A 218 -25.29 -9.37 6.66
CA VAL A 218 -26.46 -9.48 7.57
C VAL A 218 -26.89 -10.94 7.71
N GLY A 219 -26.92 -11.70 6.61
CA GLY A 219 -27.30 -13.12 6.61
C GLY A 219 -26.35 -13.98 7.43
N ASP A 220 -25.05 -13.76 7.32
CA ASP A 220 -24.04 -14.47 8.12
C ASP A 220 -24.22 -14.18 9.62
N PHE A 221 -24.41 -12.91 9.99
CA PHE A 221 -24.66 -12.54 11.38
C PHE A 221 -26.00 -13.08 11.91
N TRP A 222 -27.04 -13.02 11.11
CA TRP A 222 -28.35 -13.56 11.42
C TRP A 222 -28.29 -15.07 11.71
N THR A 223 -27.58 -15.82 10.88
CA THR A 223 -27.38 -17.26 11.06
C THR A 223 -26.71 -17.56 12.40
N LEU A 224 -25.65 -16.80 12.75
CA LEU A 224 -25.00 -16.93 14.05
C LEU A 224 -25.96 -16.69 15.21
N LEU A 225 -26.80 -15.64 15.16
CA LEU A 225 -27.76 -15.34 16.23
C LEU A 225 -28.79 -16.48 16.38
N ARG A 226 -29.29 -17.01 15.27
CA ARG A 226 -30.23 -18.16 15.28
C ARG A 226 -29.61 -19.42 15.87
N GLU A 227 -28.36 -19.70 15.55
CA GLU A 227 -27.65 -20.85 16.13
C GLU A 227 -27.42 -20.70 17.63
N LEU A 228 -27.06 -19.51 18.10
CA LEU A 228 -26.89 -19.21 19.52
C LEU A 228 -28.22 -19.30 20.28
N GLU A 229 -29.31 -18.80 19.70
CA GLU A 229 -30.62 -18.89 20.27
C GLU A 229 -31.10 -20.36 20.41
N ALA A 230 -30.94 -21.15 19.35
CA ALA A 230 -31.28 -22.57 19.34
C ALA A 230 -30.53 -23.38 20.42
N ARG A 231 -29.31 -22.92 20.78
CA ARG A 231 -28.49 -23.51 21.85
C ARG A 231 -28.71 -22.87 23.23
N SER A 232 -29.64 -21.91 23.35
CA SER A 232 -29.84 -21.09 24.56
C SER A 232 -28.58 -20.37 25.03
N GLN A 233 -27.73 -19.99 24.10
CA GLN A 233 -26.44 -19.31 24.34
C GLN A 233 -26.44 -17.85 23.85
N LEU A 234 -27.55 -17.33 23.33
CA LEU A 234 -27.65 -15.97 22.86
C LEU A 234 -27.58 -14.97 24.03
N PRO A 235 -26.56 -14.06 24.07
CA PRO A 235 -26.42 -13.07 25.14
C PRO A 235 -27.66 -12.15 25.25
N ALA A 236 -27.94 -11.61 26.43
CA ALA A 236 -29.02 -10.64 26.63
C ALA A 236 -28.81 -9.36 25.80
N GLU A 237 -27.57 -8.86 25.73
CA GLU A 237 -27.14 -7.75 24.86
C GLU A 237 -26.28 -8.31 23.73
N ILE A 238 -26.55 -7.87 22.51
CA ILE A 238 -25.88 -8.30 21.29
C ILE A 238 -24.92 -7.17 20.87
N PHE A 239 -23.62 -7.36 21.07
CA PHE A 239 -22.63 -6.36 20.70
C PHE A 239 -22.09 -6.61 19.28
N ALA A 240 -22.16 -5.54 18.45
CA ALA A 240 -21.49 -5.46 17.15
C ALA A 240 -20.66 -4.18 17.08
N VAL A 241 -19.53 -4.23 16.38
CA VAL A 241 -18.58 -3.11 16.27
C VAL A 241 -18.19 -2.94 14.82
N GLU A 242 -18.17 -1.71 14.32
CA GLU A 242 -17.55 -1.33 13.04
C GLU A 242 -16.37 -0.42 13.32
N ILE A 243 -15.18 -0.79 12.83
CA ILE A 243 -13.94 -0.03 12.99
C ILE A 243 -13.58 0.62 11.66
N GLY A 244 -13.31 1.94 11.66
CA GLY A 244 -13.11 2.73 10.45
C GLY A 244 -14.43 3.00 9.73
N VAL A 245 -15.41 3.53 10.48
CA VAL A 245 -16.79 3.69 10.00
C VAL A 245 -16.95 4.67 8.84
N GLY A 246 -15.99 5.61 8.65
CA GLY A 246 -16.08 6.62 7.61
C GLY A 246 -17.38 7.45 7.68
N SER A 247 -18.09 7.58 6.57
CA SER A 247 -19.37 8.33 6.50
C SER A 247 -20.53 7.69 7.27
N GLY A 248 -20.38 6.44 7.71
CA GLY A 248 -21.47 5.65 8.33
C GLY A 248 -22.46 5.04 7.33
N THR A 249 -22.30 5.28 6.03
CA THR A 249 -23.24 4.79 5.01
C THR A 249 -23.42 3.27 5.06
N ARG A 250 -22.31 2.53 5.12
CA ARG A 250 -22.35 1.06 5.22
C ARG A 250 -23.08 0.60 6.48
N ALA A 251 -22.75 1.17 7.64
CA ALA A 251 -23.39 0.84 8.93
C ALA A 251 -24.90 1.07 8.87
N ARG A 252 -25.32 2.21 8.31
CA ARG A 252 -26.74 2.53 8.11
C ARG A 252 -27.44 1.50 7.24
N LEU A 253 -26.89 1.16 6.08
CA LEU A 253 -27.47 0.16 5.16
C LEU A 253 -27.56 -1.23 5.82
N TRP A 254 -26.54 -1.60 6.59
CA TRP A 254 -26.51 -2.85 7.34
C TRP A 254 -27.61 -2.90 8.41
N LEU A 255 -27.78 -1.82 9.19
CA LEU A 255 -28.81 -1.70 10.21
C LEU A 255 -30.22 -1.69 9.63
N ASP A 256 -30.45 -0.98 8.51
CA ASP A 256 -31.72 -0.98 7.79
C ASP A 256 -32.09 -2.42 7.37
N ARG A 257 -31.12 -3.14 6.77
CA ARG A 257 -31.33 -4.53 6.33
C ARG A 257 -31.54 -5.50 7.49
N PHE A 258 -30.76 -5.35 8.58
CA PHE A 258 -30.87 -6.20 9.77
C PHE A 258 -32.23 -6.00 10.45
N LYS A 259 -32.68 -4.77 10.64
CA LYS A 259 -33.99 -4.44 11.21
C LYS A 259 -35.14 -5.01 10.38
N ALA A 260 -35.10 -4.83 9.07
CA ALA A 260 -36.11 -5.37 8.17
C ALA A 260 -36.21 -6.91 8.26
N LEU A 261 -35.05 -7.61 8.37
CA LEU A 261 -35.05 -9.06 8.54
C LEU A 261 -35.59 -9.48 9.90
N ASP A 262 -35.28 -8.76 10.97
CA ASP A 262 -35.77 -9.01 12.34
C ASP A 262 -37.28 -8.87 12.42
N GLU A 263 -37.83 -7.80 11.83
CA GLU A 263 -39.27 -7.56 11.72
C GLU A 263 -39.97 -8.66 10.89
N GLN A 264 -39.39 -9.05 9.76
CA GLN A 264 -39.94 -10.09 8.88
C GLN A 264 -39.99 -11.46 9.55
N CYS A 265 -38.99 -11.77 10.37
CA CYS A 265 -38.91 -13.06 11.09
C CYS A 265 -39.64 -13.06 12.45
N GLY A 266 -40.15 -11.92 12.91
CA GLY A 266 -40.79 -11.78 14.20
C GLY A 266 -39.85 -12.02 15.39
N SER A 267 -38.56 -11.76 15.20
CA SER A 267 -37.53 -11.87 16.24
C SER A 267 -37.38 -10.55 17.00
N ALA A 268 -36.57 -10.52 18.04
CA ALA A 268 -36.30 -9.32 18.84
C ALA A 268 -34.81 -9.02 18.99
N TYR A 269 -34.00 -9.40 17.98
CA TYR A 269 -32.55 -9.21 18.01
C TYR A 269 -32.17 -7.74 17.86
N TYR A 270 -32.87 -7.00 16.99
CA TYR A 270 -32.62 -5.60 16.77
C TYR A 270 -32.75 -4.76 18.05
N SER A 271 -33.78 -5.02 18.86
CA SER A 271 -33.98 -4.29 20.13
C SER A 271 -32.89 -4.58 21.18
N ARG A 272 -32.17 -5.68 21.05
CA ARG A 272 -31.06 -6.12 21.92
C ARG A 272 -29.70 -5.71 21.38
N LEU A 273 -29.64 -5.20 20.13
CA LEU A 273 -28.39 -4.82 19.48
C LEU A 273 -27.82 -3.55 20.10
N LYS A 274 -26.53 -3.58 20.37
CA LYS A 274 -25.66 -2.45 20.73
C LYS A 274 -24.59 -2.35 19.66
N PHE A 275 -24.73 -1.37 18.77
CA PHE A 275 -23.83 -1.18 17.64
C PHE A 275 -22.85 -0.05 17.90
N LEU A 276 -21.55 -0.35 17.95
CA LEU A 276 -20.50 0.64 18.19
C LEU A 276 -19.80 1.00 16.89
N LEU A 277 -19.67 2.29 16.64
CA LEU A 277 -18.95 2.86 15.50
C LEU A 277 -17.65 3.47 15.97
N GLY A 278 -16.53 2.92 15.53
CA GLY A 278 -15.20 3.39 15.86
C GLY A 278 -14.52 4.07 14.68
N ASP A 279 -13.90 5.24 14.92
CA ASP A 279 -13.06 5.92 13.94
C ASP A 279 -11.96 6.71 14.64
N PHE A 280 -10.92 7.03 13.90
CA PHE A 280 -9.81 7.86 14.39
C PHE A 280 -10.20 9.34 14.53
N SER A 281 -11.07 9.84 13.63
CA SER A 281 -11.46 11.24 13.54
C SER A 281 -12.78 11.51 14.27
N PRO A 282 -12.82 12.36 15.31
CA PRO A 282 -14.07 12.75 15.96
C PRO A 282 -15.08 13.38 14.99
N ARG A 283 -14.60 14.18 14.02
CA ARG A 283 -15.46 14.81 13.00
C ARG A 283 -16.13 13.78 12.09
N THR A 284 -15.39 12.71 11.74
CA THR A 284 -15.94 11.57 10.99
C THR A 284 -17.04 10.87 11.80
N LEU A 285 -16.82 10.70 13.11
CA LEU A 285 -17.82 10.09 14.02
C LEU A 285 -19.10 10.93 14.13
N ASP A 286 -18.99 12.26 14.18
CA ASP A 286 -20.16 13.14 14.17
C ASP A 286 -20.98 12.97 12.88
N THR A 287 -20.31 12.88 11.74
CA THR A 287 -20.93 12.64 10.44
C THR A 287 -21.60 11.26 10.40
N ALA A 288 -20.91 10.23 10.88
CA ALA A 288 -21.42 8.87 10.93
C ALA A 288 -22.67 8.78 11.82
N LEU A 289 -22.63 9.41 13.01
CA LEU A 289 -23.78 9.43 13.92
C LEU A 289 -24.99 10.14 13.30
N ALA A 290 -24.78 11.26 12.63
CA ALA A 290 -25.85 11.96 11.89
C ALA A 290 -26.45 11.08 10.78
N THR A 291 -25.64 10.24 10.14
CA THR A 291 -26.08 9.30 9.10
C THR A 291 -27.01 8.21 9.67
N MET A 292 -26.90 7.83 10.94
CA MET A 292 -27.66 6.73 11.53
C MET A 292 -29.18 6.95 11.57
N GLY A 293 -29.66 8.18 11.68
CA GLY A 293 -31.08 8.51 11.67
C GLY A 293 -31.88 7.70 12.71
N PRO A 294 -32.84 6.83 12.29
CA PRO A 294 -33.70 6.09 13.22
C PRO A 294 -32.94 5.03 14.05
N HIS A 295 -31.70 4.70 13.71
CA HIS A 295 -30.89 3.74 14.45
C HIS A 295 -30.09 4.37 15.59
N ALA A 296 -30.04 5.71 15.68
CA ALA A 296 -29.28 6.43 16.72
C ALA A 296 -29.48 5.87 18.16
N PRO A 297 -30.68 5.41 18.59
CA PRO A 297 -30.87 4.90 19.96
C PRO A 297 -30.08 3.62 20.29
N ILE A 298 -29.68 2.83 19.30
CA ILE A 298 -28.90 1.59 19.50
C ILE A 298 -27.44 1.73 19.10
N VAL A 299 -27.04 2.91 18.63
CA VAL A 299 -25.69 3.20 18.14
C VAL A 299 -24.93 4.05 19.15
N SER A 300 -23.66 3.74 19.34
CA SER A 300 -22.70 4.54 20.10
C SER A 300 -21.46 4.80 19.25
N VAL A 301 -20.90 6.01 19.31
CA VAL A 301 -19.68 6.37 18.62
C VAL A 301 -18.49 6.45 19.58
N VAL A 302 -17.32 6.03 19.12
CA VAL A 302 -16.11 5.94 19.94
C VAL A 302 -14.88 6.37 19.12
N ALA A 303 -14.20 7.41 19.58
CA ALA A 303 -12.89 7.77 19.01
C ALA A 303 -11.85 6.73 19.42
N MET A 304 -11.19 6.09 18.42
CA MET A 304 -10.27 5.00 18.67
C MET A 304 -9.17 4.89 17.62
N ASP A 305 -8.04 4.36 18.05
CA ASP A 305 -6.97 3.94 17.15
C ASP A 305 -7.25 2.51 16.66
N ALA A 306 -7.39 2.36 15.35
CA ALA A 306 -7.64 1.05 14.73
C ALA A 306 -6.46 0.07 14.92
N VAL A 307 -5.25 0.52 15.20
CA VAL A 307 -4.11 -0.35 15.53
C VAL A 307 -4.33 -1.04 16.89
N ASN A 308 -4.95 -0.35 17.85
CA ASN A 308 -5.18 -0.89 19.19
C ASN A 308 -6.62 -0.70 19.68
N PRO A 309 -7.61 -1.36 19.06
CA PRO A 309 -9.01 -1.25 19.46
C PRO A 309 -9.27 -1.75 20.89
N LEU A 310 -8.50 -2.74 21.35
CA LEU A 310 -8.64 -3.28 22.71
C LEU A 310 -8.40 -2.24 23.79
N LYS A 311 -7.52 -1.26 23.56
CA LYS A 311 -7.25 -0.18 24.51
C LYS A 311 -8.52 0.61 24.84
N THR A 312 -9.33 0.89 23.84
CA THR A 312 -10.57 1.67 23.97
C THR A 312 -11.78 0.79 24.31
N LEU A 313 -11.85 -0.40 23.71
CA LEU A 313 -13.00 -1.30 23.80
C LEU A 313 -12.81 -2.44 24.81
N SER A 314 -11.89 -2.31 25.77
CA SER A 314 -11.59 -3.38 26.74
C SER A 314 -12.80 -3.89 27.54
N PHE A 315 -13.84 -3.07 27.72
CA PHE A 315 -15.10 -3.43 28.36
C PHE A 315 -15.95 -4.42 27.54
N LEU A 316 -15.65 -4.58 26.24
CA LEU A 316 -16.27 -5.55 25.33
C LEU A 316 -15.50 -6.87 25.25
N ARG A 317 -14.46 -7.07 26.06
CA ARG A 317 -13.66 -8.30 26.02
C ARG A 317 -14.57 -9.54 26.15
N PHE A 318 -14.45 -10.46 25.17
CA PHE A 318 -15.22 -11.69 25.04
C PHE A 318 -16.75 -11.51 24.90
N LYS A 319 -17.22 -10.33 24.46
CA LYS A 319 -18.66 -10.05 24.36
C LYS A 319 -19.13 -9.75 22.94
N THR A 320 -18.23 -9.37 22.03
CA THR A 320 -18.62 -8.91 20.70
C THR A 320 -18.88 -10.09 19.78
N LEU A 321 -20.08 -10.18 19.23
CA LEU A 321 -20.45 -11.25 18.29
C LEU A 321 -20.02 -10.96 16.86
N TYR A 322 -19.91 -9.69 16.50
CA TYR A 322 -19.52 -9.27 15.16
C TYR A 322 -18.62 -8.04 15.19
N VAL A 323 -17.44 -8.14 14.61
CA VAL A 323 -16.59 -6.99 14.33
C VAL A 323 -16.43 -6.85 12.82
N HIS A 324 -16.70 -5.66 12.30
CA HIS A 324 -16.50 -5.31 10.90
C HIS A 324 -15.38 -4.28 10.74
N VAL A 325 -14.54 -4.49 9.74
CA VAL A 325 -13.48 -3.55 9.33
C VAL A 325 -13.48 -3.51 7.80
N SER A 326 -13.47 -2.33 7.20
CA SER A 326 -13.38 -2.23 5.75
C SER A 326 -12.48 -1.08 5.29
N ASN A 327 -11.57 -1.37 4.35
CA ASN A 327 -10.62 -0.40 3.78
C ASN A 327 -9.82 0.36 4.87
N VAL A 328 -9.41 -0.34 5.93
CA VAL A 328 -8.64 0.21 7.05
C VAL A 328 -7.25 -0.40 7.09
N TYR A 329 -7.14 -1.71 6.92
CA TYR A 329 -5.87 -2.42 7.10
C TYR A 329 -4.82 -2.03 6.06
N ASP A 330 -5.25 -1.71 4.83
CA ASP A 330 -4.41 -1.18 3.74
C ASP A 330 -3.86 0.22 4.03
N ASN A 331 -4.43 0.89 5.03
CA ASN A 331 -4.08 2.23 5.49
C ASN A 331 -3.36 2.25 6.85
N LEU A 332 -3.06 1.08 7.45
CA LEU A 332 -2.32 1.00 8.71
C LEU A 332 -0.80 0.89 8.50
N PRO A 333 0.03 1.24 9.51
CA PRO A 333 1.48 1.23 9.39
C PRO A 333 2.05 -0.11 8.94
N PHE A 334 2.97 -0.09 7.99
CA PHE A 334 3.65 -1.27 7.47
C PHE A 334 5.10 -0.95 7.10
N ASP A 335 5.90 -2.00 7.00
CA ASP A 335 7.24 -1.98 6.43
C ASP A 335 7.30 -2.84 5.18
N GLU A 336 8.34 -2.67 4.40
CA GLU A 336 8.70 -3.59 3.34
C GLU A 336 9.97 -4.34 3.69
N LEU A 337 9.93 -5.63 3.50
CA LEU A 337 11.07 -6.50 3.65
C LEU A 337 11.47 -7.11 2.31
N VAL A 338 12.76 -7.38 2.18
CA VAL A 338 13.35 -8.08 1.03
C VAL A 338 14.19 -9.22 1.57
N ARG A 339 13.91 -10.46 1.14
CA ARG A 339 14.86 -11.55 1.26
C ARG A 339 15.62 -11.66 -0.04
N ARG A 340 16.96 -11.63 0.05
CA ARG A 340 17.88 -11.78 -1.06
C ARG A 340 19.07 -12.62 -0.62
N ASP A 341 19.43 -13.64 -1.41
CA ASP A 341 20.56 -14.53 -1.12
C ASP A 341 20.51 -15.09 0.32
N GLY A 342 19.33 -15.50 0.80
CA GLY A 342 19.09 -16.04 2.13
C GLY A 342 19.17 -15.02 3.28
N ARG A 343 19.38 -13.74 3.00
CA ARG A 343 19.40 -12.66 3.99
C ARG A 343 18.16 -11.79 3.92
N LEU A 344 17.72 -11.31 5.08
CA LEU A 344 16.57 -10.42 5.23
C LEU A 344 17.03 -8.97 5.35
N TYR A 345 16.34 -8.09 4.68
CA TYR A 345 16.58 -6.65 4.67
C TYR A 345 15.27 -5.90 4.89
N VAL A 346 15.34 -4.80 5.62
CA VAL A 346 14.27 -3.79 5.62
C VAL A 346 14.53 -2.78 4.50
N VAL A 347 13.46 -2.38 3.82
CA VAL A 347 13.52 -1.29 2.85
C VAL A 347 13.33 0.03 3.58
N GLU A 348 14.40 0.79 3.71
CA GLU A 348 14.33 2.16 4.18
C GLU A 348 14.08 3.11 3.01
N THR A 349 13.24 4.09 3.22
CA THR A 349 12.89 5.09 2.21
C THR A 349 13.27 6.48 2.66
N ARG A 350 13.71 7.31 1.69
CA ARG A 350 13.93 8.74 1.86
C ARG A 350 12.98 9.51 0.95
N PRO A 351 12.00 10.24 1.50
CA PRO A 351 11.10 11.06 0.71
C PRO A 351 11.84 12.29 0.16
N TYR A 352 11.56 12.61 -1.10
CA TYR A 352 12.11 13.78 -1.77
C TYR A 352 11.13 14.36 -2.79
N VAL A 353 11.36 15.59 -3.21
CA VAL A 353 10.72 16.19 -4.38
C VAL A 353 11.77 16.44 -5.48
N SER A 354 11.37 16.25 -6.74
CA SER A 354 12.27 16.50 -7.88
C SER A 354 12.70 17.96 -7.93
N ALA A 355 13.80 18.24 -8.63
CA ALA A 355 14.26 19.61 -8.84
C ALA A 355 13.20 20.50 -9.50
N ALA A 356 12.41 19.95 -10.42
CA ALA A 356 11.31 20.67 -11.08
C ALA A 356 10.18 20.98 -10.09
N THR A 357 9.77 20.00 -9.30
CA THR A 357 8.75 20.19 -8.25
C THR A 357 9.22 21.19 -7.20
N ALA A 358 10.47 21.11 -6.75
CA ALA A 358 11.02 22.05 -5.79
C ALA A 358 11.01 23.50 -6.32
N ARG A 359 11.41 23.71 -7.58
CA ARG A 359 11.32 25.06 -8.20
C ARG A 359 9.88 25.56 -8.28
N HIS A 360 8.94 24.70 -8.67
CA HIS A 360 7.52 25.07 -8.70
C HIS A 360 7.02 25.49 -7.31
N LEU A 361 7.29 24.70 -6.27
CA LEU A 361 6.90 25.01 -4.89
C LEU A 361 7.52 26.34 -4.39
N VAL A 362 8.81 26.56 -4.67
CA VAL A 362 9.51 27.79 -4.32
C VAL A 362 8.84 29.01 -4.96
N THR A 363 8.56 28.93 -6.27
CA THR A 363 7.96 30.04 -7.03
C THR A 363 6.52 30.28 -6.63
N GLU A 364 5.71 29.25 -6.56
CA GLU A 364 4.26 29.33 -6.30
C GLU A 364 3.98 29.82 -4.88
N PHE A 365 4.75 29.31 -3.91
CA PHE A 365 4.52 29.62 -2.50
C PHE A 365 5.46 30.69 -1.93
N GLY A 366 6.36 31.27 -2.73
CA GLY A 366 7.25 32.34 -2.29
C GLY A 366 8.15 31.95 -1.12
N ILE A 367 8.64 30.70 -1.07
CA ILE A 367 9.45 30.15 0.01
C ILE A 367 10.89 29.90 -0.44
N ALA A 368 11.84 29.93 0.48
CA ALA A 368 13.20 29.52 0.15
C ALA A 368 13.28 28.00 -0.01
N ARG A 369 14.11 27.54 -0.94
CA ARG A 369 14.31 26.10 -1.19
C ARG A 369 14.76 25.34 0.07
N THR A 370 15.59 25.97 0.90
CA THR A 370 16.11 25.42 2.17
C THR A 370 15.03 25.31 3.26
N GLU A 371 13.96 26.05 3.14
CA GLU A 371 12.84 26.05 4.11
C GLU A 371 11.85 24.92 3.80
N LEU A 372 11.86 24.36 2.58
CA LEU A 372 10.87 23.38 2.11
C LEU A 372 10.73 22.17 3.06
N PRO A 373 11.82 21.50 3.54
CA PRO A 373 11.67 20.39 4.48
C PRO A 373 11.04 20.81 5.82
N GLY A 374 11.41 21.99 6.34
CA GLY A 374 10.86 22.54 7.57
C GLY A 374 9.37 22.87 7.45
N LEU A 375 8.98 23.45 6.32
CA LEU A 375 7.58 23.78 6.05
C LEU A 375 6.71 22.51 5.87
N VAL A 376 7.25 21.48 5.22
CA VAL A 376 6.57 20.17 5.12
C VAL A 376 6.35 19.57 6.51
N ARG A 377 7.35 19.58 7.38
CA ARG A 377 7.19 19.09 8.77
C ARG A 377 6.14 19.92 9.54
N ARG A 378 6.13 21.25 9.36
CA ARG A 378 5.10 22.12 9.96
C ARG A 378 3.70 21.76 9.43
N LEU A 379 3.54 21.57 8.10
CA LEU A 379 2.28 21.11 7.51
C LEU A 379 1.82 19.79 8.15
N LEU A 380 2.71 18.82 8.32
CA LEU A 380 2.37 17.51 8.91
C LEU A 380 2.00 17.61 10.39
N SER A 381 2.52 18.61 11.10
CA SER A 381 2.23 18.84 12.52
C SER A 381 0.91 19.55 12.76
N VAL A 382 0.62 20.62 12.01
CA VAL A 382 -0.54 21.49 12.26
C VAL A 382 -1.58 21.50 11.14
N GLY A 383 -1.31 20.82 10.01
CA GLY A 383 -2.19 20.82 8.85
C GLY A 383 -2.03 22.05 7.96
N PRO A 384 -3.05 22.38 7.14
CA PRO A 384 -3.04 23.56 6.26
C PRO A 384 -2.78 24.89 6.97
N GLU A 385 -3.05 24.94 8.26
CA GLU A 385 -2.78 26.08 9.16
C GLU A 385 -1.27 26.36 9.33
N ALA A 386 -0.40 25.57 8.68
CA ALA A 386 1.01 25.92 8.48
C ALA A 386 1.19 27.22 7.68
N PHE A 387 0.16 27.64 6.97
CA PHE A 387 0.04 28.93 6.28
C PHE A 387 -1.03 29.79 6.94
N ASP A 388 -0.91 31.12 6.81
CA ASP A 388 -1.93 32.06 7.31
C ASP A 388 -3.25 31.96 6.53
N ASP A 389 -3.18 31.50 5.28
CA ASP A 389 -4.31 31.24 4.40
C ASP A 389 -4.51 29.72 4.28
N HIS A 390 -5.69 29.23 4.67
CA HIS A 390 -6.05 27.82 4.64
C HIS A 390 -6.01 27.23 3.23
N ASP A 391 -6.56 27.93 2.24
CA ASP A 391 -6.62 27.44 0.85
C ASP A 391 -5.21 27.33 0.27
N ARG A 392 -4.33 28.28 0.59
CA ARG A 392 -2.91 28.22 0.25
C ARG A 392 -2.21 27.04 0.91
N GLY A 393 -2.52 26.75 2.17
CA GLY A 393 -2.02 25.58 2.88
C GLY A 393 -2.48 24.28 2.24
N MET A 394 -3.74 24.20 1.83
CA MET A 394 -4.29 23.06 1.09
C MET A 394 -3.63 22.89 -0.28
N ALA A 395 -3.42 23.97 -1.03
CA ALA A 395 -2.73 23.95 -2.31
C ALA A 395 -1.29 23.45 -2.16
N PHE A 396 -0.56 23.93 -1.15
CA PHE A 396 0.79 23.48 -0.83
C PHE A 396 0.82 21.97 -0.52
N TRP A 397 -0.06 21.49 0.35
CA TRP A 397 -0.15 20.08 0.70
C TRP A 397 -0.38 19.21 -0.55
N ARG A 398 -1.37 19.56 -1.38
CA ARG A 398 -1.66 18.83 -2.62
C ARG A 398 -0.48 18.81 -3.59
N CYS A 399 0.21 19.94 -3.76
CA CYS A 399 1.40 20.03 -4.62
C CYS A 399 2.56 19.17 -4.09
N VAL A 400 2.83 19.21 -2.79
CA VAL A 400 3.87 18.39 -2.17
C VAL A 400 3.53 16.91 -2.32
N TRP A 401 2.30 16.51 -1.96
CA TRP A 401 1.86 15.12 -2.09
C TRP A 401 1.95 14.62 -3.52
N ALA A 402 1.48 15.39 -4.50
CA ALA A 402 1.58 15.03 -5.91
C ALA A 402 3.03 14.84 -6.36
N GLY A 403 3.93 15.74 -5.93
CA GLY A 403 5.35 15.72 -6.30
C GLY A 403 6.23 14.79 -5.47
N LEU A 404 5.71 14.23 -4.37
CA LEU A 404 6.48 13.37 -3.46
C LEU A 404 6.99 12.11 -4.16
N ARG A 405 8.29 11.81 -3.99
CA ARG A 405 8.99 10.64 -4.51
C ARG A 405 9.74 9.95 -3.38
N LEU A 406 10.11 8.68 -3.59
CA LEU A 406 10.86 7.87 -2.63
C LEU A 406 12.16 7.37 -3.26
N GLU A 407 13.26 7.63 -2.58
CA GLU A 407 14.50 6.92 -2.75
C GLU A 407 14.55 5.74 -1.78
N GLU A 408 15.20 4.65 -2.14
CA GLU A 408 15.22 3.42 -1.37
C GLU A 408 16.64 2.94 -1.13
N ARG A 409 16.85 2.36 0.06
CA ARG A 409 18.03 1.54 0.36
C ARG A 409 17.62 0.29 1.13
N LEU A 410 18.44 -0.75 1.03
CA LEU A 410 18.27 -1.98 1.80
C LEU A 410 19.19 -1.90 3.02
N ARG A 411 18.63 -2.11 4.22
CA ARG A 411 19.38 -2.28 5.45
C ARG A 411 19.20 -3.71 5.93
N ALA A 412 20.31 -4.44 6.13
CA ALA A 412 20.25 -5.80 6.65
C ALA A 412 19.59 -5.82 8.04
N ILE A 413 18.81 -6.85 8.30
CA ILE A 413 18.25 -7.15 9.61
C ILE A 413 19.19 -8.13 10.27
N ASP A 414 19.77 -7.75 11.41
CA ASP A 414 20.65 -8.61 12.17
C ASP A 414 19.85 -9.64 12.98
N ASN A 415 20.44 -10.83 13.21
CA ASN A 415 19.85 -11.85 14.06
C ASN A 415 19.66 -11.30 15.47
N GLY A 416 18.40 -11.21 15.92
CA GLY A 416 18.03 -10.66 17.23
C GLY A 416 17.39 -9.25 17.16
N ASP A 417 17.28 -8.64 15.99
CA ASP A 417 16.51 -7.40 15.82
C ASP A 417 14.99 -7.70 15.66
N ASP A 418 14.35 -8.00 16.78
CA ASP A 418 12.91 -8.28 16.84
C ASP A 418 12.04 -7.03 16.59
N GLY A 419 12.65 -5.85 16.50
CA GLY A 419 11.94 -4.58 16.27
C GLY A 419 11.14 -4.52 14.98
N HIS A 420 11.44 -5.41 14.03
CA HIS A 420 10.71 -5.51 12.76
C HIS A 420 9.59 -6.56 12.79
N VAL A 421 9.48 -7.39 13.83
CA VAL A 421 8.44 -8.42 13.90
C VAL A 421 7.16 -7.85 14.54
N PRO A 422 5.96 -8.13 13.99
CA PRO A 422 4.70 -7.72 14.61
C PRO A 422 4.54 -8.33 16.02
N PRO A 423 3.83 -7.65 16.92
CA PRO A 423 3.49 -8.20 18.22
C PRO A 423 2.87 -9.60 18.14
N GLY A 424 3.30 -10.49 19.00
CA GLY A 424 2.80 -11.86 19.04
C GLY A 424 3.48 -12.81 18.05
N LEU A 425 4.35 -12.34 17.16
CA LEU A 425 5.20 -13.15 16.30
C LEU A 425 6.67 -13.05 16.74
N THR A 426 7.49 -13.98 16.27
CA THR A 426 8.95 -13.98 16.42
C THR A 426 9.60 -14.02 15.04
N LEU A 427 10.90 -13.76 14.96
CA LEU A 427 11.66 -13.94 13.71
C LEU A 427 11.49 -15.35 13.15
N GLN A 428 11.42 -16.39 14.00
CA GLN A 428 11.18 -17.76 13.55
C GLN A 428 9.84 -17.90 12.78
N HIS A 429 8.77 -17.23 13.23
CA HIS A 429 7.49 -17.27 12.50
C HIS A 429 7.58 -16.56 11.15
N LEU A 430 8.43 -15.54 11.06
CA LEU A 430 8.71 -14.87 9.79
C LEU A 430 9.52 -15.78 8.87
N ASP A 431 10.51 -16.49 9.42
CA ASP A 431 11.28 -17.50 8.68
C ASP A 431 10.38 -18.62 8.18
N ASP A 432 9.49 -19.17 9.01
CA ASP A 432 8.52 -20.20 8.63
C ASP A 432 7.61 -19.72 7.46
N LEU A 433 7.17 -18.45 7.49
CA LEU A 433 6.43 -17.85 6.37
C LEU A 433 7.27 -17.74 5.09
N LEU A 434 8.56 -17.44 5.25
CA LEU A 434 9.49 -17.29 4.14
C LEU A 434 9.97 -18.64 3.60
N ASP A 435 9.95 -19.71 4.39
CA ASP A 435 10.26 -21.07 3.95
C ASP A 435 9.21 -21.59 2.95
N ALA A 436 7.96 -21.14 3.09
CA ALA A 436 6.93 -21.37 2.09
C ALA A 436 7.21 -20.67 0.73
N ALA A 437 8.18 -19.76 0.69
CA ALA A 437 8.57 -19.00 -0.49
C ALA A 437 10.11 -18.99 -0.63
N PRO A 438 10.76 -20.12 -1.01
CA PRO A 438 12.22 -20.33 -0.92
C PRO A 438 13.02 -19.63 -2.03
N TYR A 439 12.65 -18.42 -2.43
CA TYR A 439 13.28 -17.60 -3.47
C TYR A 439 13.43 -16.15 -2.99
N ASP A 440 14.17 -15.35 -3.74
CA ASP A 440 14.25 -13.92 -3.50
C ASP A 440 12.88 -13.27 -3.62
N ILE A 441 12.46 -12.59 -2.56
CA ILE A 441 11.11 -12.06 -2.44
C ILE A 441 11.12 -10.67 -1.80
N ARG A 442 10.24 -9.78 -2.26
CA ARG A 442 9.91 -8.51 -1.64
C ARG A 442 8.45 -8.51 -1.23
N PHE A 443 8.17 -8.21 0.02
CA PHE A 443 6.83 -8.32 0.59
C PHE A 443 6.56 -7.25 1.63
N HIS A 444 5.28 -7.03 1.94
CA HIS A 444 4.89 -6.14 3.02
C HIS A 444 4.85 -6.87 4.36
N LEU A 445 5.45 -6.25 5.35
CA LEU A 445 5.20 -6.56 6.74
C LEU A 445 4.10 -5.62 7.24
N SER A 446 2.85 -6.07 7.12
CA SER A 446 1.64 -5.29 7.47
C SER A 446 1.48 -5.22 8.99
N ARG A 447 2.45 -4.56 9.66
CA ARG A 447 2.56 -4.55 11.11
C ARG A 447 1.31 -3.98 11.78
N GLY A 448 0.85 -2.81 11.36
CA GLY A 448 -0.35 -2.17 11.94
C GLY A 448 -1.60 -3.02 11.76
N ALA A 449 -1.77 -3.67 10.60
CA ALA A 449 -2.87 -4.61 10.38
C ALA A 449 -2.76 -5.84 11.28
N ALA A 450 -1.56 -6.40 11.46
CA ALA A 450 -1.32 -7.53 12.36
C ALA A 450 -1.58 -7.16 13.84
N GLU A 451 -1.16 -5.97 14.26
CA GLU A 451 -1.43 -5.43 15.61
C GLU A 451 -2.94 -5.19 15.81
N SER A 452 -3.60 -4.54 14.86
CA SER A 452 -5.07 -4.34 14.87
C SER A 452 -5.81 -5.65 14.99
N PHE A 453 -5.44 -6.62 14.15
CA PHE A 453 -6.02 -7.95 14.15
C PHE A 453 -5.84 -8.64 15.51
N ALA A 454 -4.61 -8.72 16.02
CA ALA A 454 -4.31 -9.35 17.31
C ALA A 454 -5.04 -8.67 18.48
N ASN A 455 -5.17 -7.33 18.44
CA ASN A 455 -5.87 -6.56 19.47
C ASN A 455 -7.40 -6.59 19.32
N THR A 456 -7.94 -7.02 18.19
CA THR A 456 -9.38 -7.18 17.97
C THR A 456 -9.87 -8.56 18.46
N LEU A 457 -9.08 -9.61 18.28
CA LEU A 457 -9.49 -10.97 18.65
C LEU A 457 -9.98 -11.12 20.10
N PRO A 458 -9.34 -10.50 21.13
CA PRO A 458 -9.82 -10.59 22.50
C PRO A 458 -11.17 -9.91 22.77
N LEU A 459 -11.70 -9.11 21.86
CA LEU A 459 -13.04 -8.53 21.97
C LEU A 459 -14.13 -9.54 21.61
N LEU A 460 -13.78 -10.55 20.79
CA LEU A 460 -14.75 -11.51 20.26
C LEU A 460 -15.32 -12.41 21.36
N HIS A 461 -16.64 -12.57 21.34
CA HIS A 461 -17.30 -13.66 22.03
C HIS A 461 -16.76 -15.01 21.51
N PRO A 462 -16.70 -16.10 22.30
CA PRO A 462 -16.20 -17.40 21.83
C PRO A 462 -16.84 -17.92 20.53
N ARG A 463 -18.05 -17.47 20.22
CA ARG A 463 -18.73 -17.76 18.94
C ARG A 463 -18.80 -16.56 17.99
N GLY A 464 -18.21 -15.43 18.39
CA GLY A 464 -18.17 -14.23 17.56
C GLY A 464 -17.11 -14.33 16.46
N TYR A 465 -17.21 -13.45 15.48
CA TYR A 465 -16.26 -13.41 14.37
C TYR A 465 -15.85 -11.99 13.98
N LEU A 466 -14.67 -11.88 13.42
CA LEU A 466 -14.16 -10.68 12.77
C LEU A 466 -14.28 -10.85 11.26
N GLN A 467 -14.84 -9.87 10.59
CA GLN A 467 -14.89 -9.74 9.14
C GLN A 467 -14.11 -8.52 8.71
N VAL A 468 -13.07 -8.72 7.91
CA VAL A 468 -12.29 -7.61 7.32
C VAL A 468 -12.43 -7.65 5.81
N GLN A 469 -12.82 -6.52 5.21
CA GLN A 469 -12.95 -6.36 3.76
C GLN A 469 -11.85 -5.40 3.29
N ASP A 470 -10.84 -5.93 2.60
CA ASP A 470 -9.66 -5.17 2.23
C ASP A 470 -8.92 -5.81 1.04
N ILE A 471 -7.82 -5.18 0.59
CA ILE A 471 -6.95 -5.71 -0.47
C ILE A 471 -5.87 -6.61 0.12
N PHE A 472 -6.09 -7.91 0.12
CA PHE A 472 -5.17 -8.88 0.70
C PHE A 472 -4.25 -9.55 -0.32
N VAL A 473 -3.08 -9.99 0.18
CA VAL A 473 -2.21 -10.99 -0.43
C VAL A 473 -2.30 -12.25 0.44
N PRO A 474 -3.21 -13.20 0.13
CA PRO A 474 -3.48 -14.37 0.97
C PRO A 474 -2.32 -15.35 1.10
N ALA A 475 -1.41 -15.41 0.12
CA ALA A 475 -0.28 -16.33 0.11
C ALA A 475 1.03 -15.62 -0.26
N MET A 476 2.15 -16.04 0.35
CA MET A 476 3.46 -15.41 0.14
C MET A 476 3.94 -15.51 -1.32
N ASP A 477 3.60 -16.56 -2.05
CA ASP A 477 3.98 -16.75 -3.46
C ASP A 477 3.33 -15.75 -4.42
N GLU A 478 2.22 -15.11 -4.03
CA GLU A 478 1.59 -14.05 -4.82
C GLU A 478 2.46 -12.80 -4.95
N TYR A 479 3.40 -12.57 -4.00
CA TYR A 479 4.36 -11.48 -4.12
C TYR A 479 5.36 -11.66 -5.26
N ARG A 480 5.51 -12.88 -5.81
CA ARG A 480 6.33 -13.15 -7.02
C ARG A 480 5.75 -12.53 -8.29
N GLN A 481 4.42 -12.40 -8.35
CA GLN A 481 3.72 -11.94 -9.57
C GLN A 481 3.85 -10.44 -9.81
N GLY A 482 4.51 -9.72 -8.93
CA GLY A 482 4.77 -8.30 -9.03
C GLY A 482 4.74 -7.63 -7.68
N PHE A 483 5.40 -6.48 -7.63
CA PHE A 483 5.49 -5.69 -6.42
C PHE A 483 4.15 -4.99 -6.14
N LYS A 484 3.60 -5.23 -4.94
CA LYS A 484 2.33 -4.66 -4.46
C LYS A 484 2.57 -3.50 -3.48
N GLY A 485 3.67 -2.77 -3.69
CA GLY A 485 4.18 -1.73 -2.82
C GLY A 485 3.29 -0.51 -2.73
N PRO A 486 3.62 0.43 -1.79
CA PRO A 486 2.74 1.55 -1.50
C PRO A 486 2.47 2.40 -2.73
N GLY A 487 1.24 2.90 -2.82
CA GLY A 487 0.82 3.81 -3.85
C GLY A 487 -0.02 4.94 -3.30
N LYS A 488 -0.19 5.98 -4.13
CA LYS A 488 -1.10 7.08 -3.85
C LYS A 488 -2.49 6.72 -4.37
N LEU A 489 -3.48 6.86 -3.51
CA LEU A 489 -4.88 6.87 -3.91
C LEU A 489 -5.48 8.19 -3.40
N ASP A 490 -5.67 9.14 -4.32
CA ASP A 490 -6.01 10.51 -3.97
C ASP A 490 -4.97 11.13 -3.03
N GLY A 491 -5.33 11.54 -1.82
CA GLY A 491 -4.41 12.05 -0.80
C GLY A 491 -3.89 10.98 0.16
N SER A 492 -4.35 9.73 0.06
CA SER A 492 -3.98 8.64 0.94
C SER A 492 -2.85 7.77 0.40
N LEU A 493 -2.25 7.02 1.31
CA LEU A 493 -1.35 5.91 1.04
C LEU A 493 -2.14 4.61 1.04
N VAL A 494 -1.91 3.75 0.07
CA VAL A 494 -2.53 2.41 -0.02
C VAL A 494 -1.45 1.35 -0.16
N ALA A 495 -1.57 0.28 0.60
CA ALA A 495 -0.71 -0.89 0.50
C ALA A 495 -1.49 -2.19 0.62
N TRP A 496 -1.08 -3.21 -0.14
CA TRP A 496 -1.68 -4.53 -0.01
C TRP A 496 -1.33 -5.16 1.34
N VAL A 497 -2.36 -5.69 1.99
CA VAL A 497 -2.21 -6.32 3.32
C VAL A 497 -1.69 -7.75 3.17
N ASN A 498 -0.67 -8.10 3.94
CA ASN A 498 -0.12 -9.44 3.96
C ASN A 498 -1.07 -10.40 4.71
N GLY A 499 -1.93 -11.08 3.97
CA GLY A 499 -2.90 -12.04 4.50
C GLY A 499 -2.25 -13.30 5.07
N ALA A 500 -1.11 -13.74 4.52
CA ALA A 500 -0.36 -14.87 5.06
C ALA A 500 0.14 -14.58 6.49
N LEU A 501 0.58 -13.33 6.74
CA LEU A 501 0.97 -12.86 8.07
C LEU A 501 -0.22 -12.87 9.04
N LEU A 502 -1.39 -12.36 8.63
CA LEU A 502 -2.60 -12.37 9.46
C LEU A 502 -3.05 -13.79 9.80
N ARG A 503 -2.90 -14.73 8.85
CA ARG A 503 -3.18 -16.14 9.08
C ARG A 503 -2.26 -16.74 10.14
N ALA A 504 -0.98 -16.40 10.13
CA ALA A 504 -0.02 -16.84 11.16
C ALA A 504 -0.37 -16.25 12.54
N VAL A 505 -0.73 -14.96 12.63
CA VAL A 505 -1.17 -14.31 13.87
C VAL A 505 -2.44 -14.98 14.40
N GLY A 506 -3.44 -15.22 13.55
CA GLY A 506 -4.69 -15.88 13.91
C GLY A 506 -4.48 -17.29 14.45
N ALA A 507 -3.70 -18.09 13.72
CA ALA A 507 -3.38 -19.47 14.11
C ALA A 507 -2.76 -19.55 15.52
N ARG A 508 -1.88 -18.61 15.84
CA ARG A 508 -1.26 -18.51 17.15
C ARG A 508 -2.22 -18.07 18.25
N ALA A 509 -3.19 -17.24 17.90
CA ALA A 509 -4.23 -16.79 18.82
C ALA A 509 -5.40 -17.81 18.98
N GLY A 510 -5.33 -18.97 18.32
CA GLY A 510 -6.38 -19.99 18.36
C GLY A 510 -7.53 -19.74 17.39
N TYR A 511 -7.27 -18.99 16.31
CA TYR A 511 -8.25 -18.71 15.26
C TYR A 511 -7.80 -19.24 13.90
N ASP A 512 -8.73 -19.73 13.11
CA ASP A 512 -8.56 -19.94 11.68
C ASP A 512 -8.93 -18.66 10.93
N VAL A 513 -8.15 -18.36 9.91
CA VAL A 513 -8.33 -17.18 9.06
C VAL A 513 -8.57 -17.63 7.63
N HIS A 514 -9.73 -17.27 7.11
CA HIS A 514 -10.18 -17.63 5.77
C HIS A 514 -10.30 -16.38 4.90
N PHE A 515 -9.96 -16.50 3.62
CA PHE A 515 -10.15 -15.46 2.63
C PHE A 515 -11.15 -15.91 1.58
N ALA A 516 -12.11 -15.07 1.26
CA ALA A 516 -13.11 -15.30 0.21
C ALA A 516 -13.33 -14.07 -0.64
N PRO A 517 -13.59 -14.21 -1.95
CA PRO A 517 -14.03 -13.09 -2.76
C PRO A 517 -15.47 -12.69 -2.40
N PHE A 518 -15.88 -11.49 -2.79
CA PHE A 518 -17.29 -11.13 -2.78
C PHE A 518 -18.08 -12.05 -3.71
N ARG A 519 -19.21 -12.61 -3.22
CA ARG A 519 -20.07 -13.51 -4.02
C ARG A 519 -20.60 -12.84 -5.27
N TYR A 520 -21.00 -11.57 -5.18
CA TYR A 520 -21.52 -10.80 -6.32
C TYR A 520 -20.44 -10.30 -7.28
N ARG A 521 -19.16 -10.29 -6.85
CA ARG A 521 -18.02 -9.77 -7.62
C ARG A 521 -16.75 -10.56 -7.36
N PRO A 522 -16.69 -11.83 -7.82
CA PRO A 522 -15.55 -12.72 -7.52
C PRO A 522 -14.21 -12.23 -8.09
N GLY A 523 -14.22 -11.31 -9.07
CA GLY A 523 -13.02 -10.69 -9.63
C GLY A 523 -12.59 -9.38 -8.94
N SER A 524 -13.23 -8.97 -7.83
CA SER A 524 -12.78 -7.80 -7.05
C SER A 524 -11.40 -8.06 -6.44
N LYS A 525 -10.57 -7.02 -6.37
CA LYS A 525 -9.30 -7.04 -5.63
C LYS A 525 -9.53 -7.00 -4.12
N VAL A 526 -10.64 -6.41 -3.69
CA VAL A 526 -11.09 -6.47 -2.30
C VAL A 526 -11.62 -7.86 -2.03
N THR A 527 -11.10 -8.48 -1.00
CA THR A 527 -11.54 -9.79 -0.52
C THR A 527 -11.97 -9.71 0.94
N ILE A 528 -12.63 -10.74 1.41
CA ILE A 528 -13.17 -10.80 2.75
C ILE A 528 -12.31 -11.77 3.56
N LEU A 529 -11.75 -11.30 4.67
CA LEU A 529 -11.14 -12.12 5.70
C LEU A 529 -12.21 -12.43 6.75
N PHE A 530 -12.36 -13.70 7.09
CA PHE A 530 -13.18 -14.18 8.20
C PHE A 530 -12.30 -14.90 9.21
N THR A 531 -12.67 -14.77 10.50
CA THR A 531 -12.07 -15.57 11.57
C THR A 531 -13.09 -16.53 12.14
N THR A 532 -12.63 -17.75 12.48
CA THR A 532 -13.37 -18.70 13.28
C THR A 532 -12.48 -19.18 14.42
N GLN A 533 -13.02 -19.23 15.65
CA GLN A 533 -12.25 -19.79 16.77
C GLN A 533 -12.06 -21.28 16.53
N ARG A 534 -10.86 -21.80 16.81
CA ARG A 534 -10.58 -23.24 16.81
C ARG A 534 -11.25 -23.90 18.01
N ASP A 535 -11.85 -25.08 17.78
CA ASP A 535 -12.45 -25.89 18.83
C ASP A 535 -11.41 -26.42 19.83
#